data_b3d0a6127f9df6a461d47613ebca89dd
#
_entry.id   b3d0a6127f9df6a461d47613ebca89dd
#
_cell.length_a   1.000
_cell.length_b   1.000
_cell.length_c   1.000
_cell.angle_alpha   90.00
_cell.angle_beta   90.00
_cell.angle_gamma   90.00
#
_symmetry.space_group_name_H-M   'P 1'
#
loop_
_entity.id
_entity.type
_entity.pdbx_description
1 polymer ?
#
loop_
_entity_poly.entity_id
_entity_poly.type
_entity_poly.pdbx_seq_one_letter_code
_entity_poly.pdbx_strand_id
1 'polypeptide(L)'
;MSIFAIGDLHLPGGDKKPMDVFGAHWEHHFERICADWQSRVREEDIVLIPGDISWAMQLGDALCDLLEIAKMPGRILLLRGNHDFWWSSVSQLRSCLPAKMHAVQNDAYDAGDCVFCGTRGWTIPLTANATAQDEKLYRREALRLEMSLKDAKRIAGSRPIFAMMHYPPLLPETMRQGTEFTRLLSEYGVTRCVYGHLHGQSVQRGFSGEYRGVQYDLVSCDALGFVLKDVSI
;
A
#
# COMPACT_ATOMS: atom_id res chain seq x y z
N MET A 1 6.37 3.83 -19.25
CA MET A 1 6.46 3.74 -17.77
C MET A 1 5.44 2.71 -17.33
N SER A 2 5.91 1.63 -16.73
CA SER A 2 5.04 0.62 -16.11
C SER A 2 4.84 0.93 -14.63
N ILE A 3 3.77 0.38 -14.05
CA ILE A 3 3.47 0.54 -12.63
C ILE A 3 3.37 -0.85 -12.01
N PHE A 4 4.17 -1.10 -11.00
CA PHE A 4 4.17 -2.35 -10.26
C PHE A 4 3.71 -2.10 -8.82
N ALA A 5 3.25 -3.16 -8.14
CA ALA A 5 2.87 -3.08 -6.74
C ALA A 5 3.24 -4.36 -5.99
N ILE A 6 3.68 -4.19 -4.75
CA ILE A 6 3.89 -5.25 -3.77
C ILE A 6 3.83 -4.64 -2.37
N GLY A 7 3.05 -5.21 -1.47
CA GLY A 7 2.92 -4.75 -0.08
C GLY A 7 3.46 -5.76 0.91
N ASP A 8 3.47 -5.34 2.18
CA ASP A 8 3.68 -6.24 3.31
C ASP A 8 5.04 -6.94 3.27
N LEU A 9 6.09 -6.17 3.01
CA LEU A 9 7.45 -6.69 2.89
C LEU A 9 7.98 -7.23 4.22
N HIS A 10 7.51 -6.68 5.34
CA HIS A 10 7.85 -7.11 6.70
C HIS A 10 9.36 -7.29 6.92
N LEU A 11 10.16 -6.32 6.49
CA LEU A 11 11.60 -6.36 6.65
C LEU A 11 12.00 -6.24 8.13
N PRO A 12 13.17 -6.74 8.51
CA PRO A 12 13.50 -6.99 9.92
C PRO A 12 13.72 -5.74 10.79
N GLY A 13 13.97 -4.57 10.20
CA GLY A 13 14.19 -3.33 10.97
C GLY A 13 15.52 -3.29 11.71
N GLY A 14 16.57 -3.85 11.13
CA GLY A 14 17.88 -3.93 11.76
C GLY A 14 18.04 -5.07 12.79
N ASP A 15 16.95 -5.69 13.20
CA ASP A 15 16.94 -6.85 14.10
C ASP A 15 16.86 -8.19 13.33
N LYS A 16 17.23 -9.29 13.98
CA LYS A 16 16.97 -10.63 13.45
C LYS A 16 15.52 -11.02 13.74
N LYS A 17 14.60 -10.61 12.88
CA LYS A 17 13.18 -11.00 12.92
C LYS A 17 12.85 -11.82 11.67
N PRO A 18 13.15 -13.13 11.67
CA PRO A 18 12.90 -13.96 10.50
C PRO A 18 11.39 -14.12 10.27
N MET A 19 10.95 -13.95 9.03
CA MET A 19 9.54 -14.14 8.65
C MET A 19 9.18 -15.62 8.45
N ASP A 20 10.14 -16.52 8.35
CA ASP A 20 9.96 -17.97 8.24
C ASP A 20 9.22 -18.60 9.45
N VAL A 21 9.15 -17.89 10.60
CA VAL A 21 8.28 -18.27 11.72
C VAL A 21 6.79 -18.33 11.34
N PHE A 22 6.38 -17.67 10.26
CA PHE A 22 5.03 -17.70 9.68
C PHE A 22 4.87 -18.77 8.60
N GLY A 23 5.91 -19.57 8.36
CA GLY A 23 5.92 -20.70 7.46
C GLY A 23 7.11 -20.69 6.51
N ALA A 24 7.57 -21.88 6.10
CA ALA A 24 8.74 -22.05 5.25
C ALA A 24 8.64 -21.32 3.88
N HIS A 25 7.44 -20.97 3.43
CA HIS A 25 7.25 -20.21 2.20
C HIS A 25 7.80 -18.76 2.29
N TRP A 26 8.02 -18.24 3.53
CA TRP A 26 8.63 -16.94 3.76
C TRP A 26 10.16 -16.96 3.74
N GLU A 27 10.77 -18.15 3.67
CA GLU A 27 12.23 -18.26 3.56
C GLU A 27 12.74 -17.47 2.35
N HIS A 28 13.75 -16.64 2.60
CA HIS A 28 14.36 -15.78 1.56
C HIS A 28 13.34 -14.93 0.78
N HIS A 29 12.23 -14.51 1.44
CA HIS A 29 11.16 -13.78 0.75
C HIS A 29 11.66 -12.48 0.10
N PHE A 30 12.50 -11.71 0.80
CA PHE A 30 12.98 -10.43 0.27
C PHE A 30 13.96 -10.63 -0.88
N GLU A 31 14.83 -11.63 -0.81
CA GLU A 31 15.74 -11.97 -1.92
C GLU A 31 14.96 -12.38 -3.18
N ARG A 32 13.86 -13.11 -3.00
CA ARG A 32 12.96 -13.49 -4.12
C ARG A 32 12.27 -12.28 -4.72
N ILE A 33 11.78 -11.36 -3.87
CA ILE A 33 11.20 -10.09 -4.30
C ILE A 33 12.22 -9.27 -5.07
N CYS A 34 13.45 -9.12 -4.55
CA CYS A 34 14.52 -8.38 -5.20
C CYS A 34 14.88 -8.96 -6.57
N ALA A 35 14.95 -10.29 -6.69
CA ALA A 35 15.26 -10.97 -7.95
C ALA A 35 14.20 -10.69 -9.03
N ASP A 36 12.90 -10.80 -8.68
CA ASP A 36 11.81 -10.47 -9.59
C ASP A 36 11.83 -8.98 -9.94
N TRP A 37 12.00 -8.10 -8.94
CA TRP A 37 12.04 -6.65 -9.12
C TRP A 37 13.13 -6.22 -10.09
N GLN A 38 14.36 -6.68 -9.88
CA GLN A 38 15.51 -6.38 -10.75
C GLN A 38 15.33 -6.90 -12.18
N SER A 39 14.62 -8.00 -12.36
CA SER A 39 14.40 -8.60 -13.68
C SER A 39 13.35 -7.88 -14.53
N ARG A 40 12.40 -7.18 -13.90
CA ARG A 40 11.19 -6.66 -14.57
C ARG A 40 11.07 -5.14 -14.55
N VAL A 41 11.52 -4.49 -13.49
CA VAL A 41 11.35 -3.05 -13.29
C VAL A 41 12.52 -2.28 -13.86
N ARG A 42 12.26 -1.15 -14.49
CA ARG A 42 13.26 -0.21 -15.07
C ARG A 42 13.30 1.07 -14.23
N GLU A 43 14.33 1.89 -14.43
CA GLU A 43 14.51 3.14 -13.67
C GLU A 43 13.37 4.16 -13.88
N GLU A 44 12.71 4.14 -15.04
CA GLU A 44 11.57 5.00 -15.35
C GLU A 44 10.25 4.52 -14.79
N ASP A 45 10.15 3.28 -14.29
CA ASP A 45 8.93 2.68 -13.76
C ASP A 45 8.63 3.13 -12.32
N ILE A 46 7.43 2.81 -11.86
CA ILE A 46 6.97 3.12 -10.51
C ILE A 46 6.62 1.84 -9.77
N VAL A 47 7.04 1.75 -8.52
CA VAL A 47 6.68 0.65 -7.63
C VAL A 47 5.93 1.17 -6.41
N LEU A 48 4.74 0.62 -6.18
CA LEU A 48 3.86 0.97 -5.07
C LEU A 48 4.04 -0.03 -3.92
N ILE A 49 4.29 0.47 -2.71
CA ILE A 49 4.37 -0.35 -1.50
C ILE A 49 3.28 0.12 -0.52
N PRO A 50 2.11 -0.54 -0.52
CA PRO A 50 0.96 -0.13 0.29
C PRO A 50 1.04 -0.60 1.75
N GLY A 51 2.18 -0.38 2.42
CA GLY A 51 2.34 -0.55 3.86
C GLY A 51 2.97 -1.85 4.31
N ASP A 52 3.16 -1.94 5.62
CA ASP A 52 3.84 -3.01 6.34
C ASP A 52 5.22 -3.33 5.76
N ILE A 53 6.03 -2.27 5.70
CA ILE A 53 7.34 -2.27 5.06
C ILE A 53 8.39 -2.90 5.99
N SER A 54 8.38 -2.49 7.26
CA SER A 54 9.42 -2.89 8.22
C SER A 54 8.86 -3.07 9.63
N TRP A 55 9.36 -4.08 10.34
CA TRP A 55 9.12 -4.33 11.77
C TRP A 55 9.86 -3.38 12.72
N ALA A 56 10.58 -2.40 12.19
CA ALA A 56 11.28 -1.42 13.01
C ALA A 56 10.31 -0.68 13.95
N MET A 57 10.80 -0.33 15.12
CA MET A 57 10.06 0.51 16.07
C MET A 57 10.41 1.98 15.93
N GLN A 58 11.61 2.29 15.42
CA GLN A 58 12.13 3.64 15.27
C GLN A 58 12.55 3.90 13.82
N LEU A 59 12.44 5.17 13.38
CA LEU A 59 12.80 5.55 12.02
C LEU A 59 14.25 5.23 11.67
N GLY A 60 15.17 5.41 12.62
CA GLY A 60 16.59 5.10 12.42
C GLY A 60 16.83 3.65 12.03
N ASP A 61 16.10 2.72 12.65
CA ASP A 61 16.23 1.27 12.39
C ASP A 61 15.57 0.93 11.04
N ALA A 62 14.42 1.55 10.72
CA ALA A 62 13.74 1.37 9.44
C ALA A 62 14.56 1.86 8.24
N LEU A 63 15.43 2.85 8.43
CA LEU A 63 16.28 3.36 7.35
C LEU A 63 17.19 2.29 6.76
N CYS A 64 17.61 1.29 7.53
CA CYS A 64 18.38 0.16 6.99
C CYS A 64 17.57 -0.58 5.91
N ASP A 65 16.32 -0.90 6.20
CA ASP A 65 15.43 -1.60 5.26
C ASP A 65 15.09 -0.71 4.05
N LEU A 66 14.79 0.57 4.29
CA LEU A 66 14.50 1.51 3.22
C LEU A 66 15.68 1.71 2.27
N LEU A 67 16.91 1.69 2.77
CA LEU A 67 18.11 1.75 1.95
C LEU A 67 18.32 0.48 1.12
N GLU A 68 17.98 -0.70 1.65
CA GLU A 68 18.01 -1.94 0.86
C GLU A 68 16.97 -1.91 -0.26
N ILE A 69 15.73 -1.47 0.03
CA ILE A 69 14.69 -1.27 -1.00
C ILE A 69 15.14 -0.25 -2.05
N ALA A 70 15.80 0.83 -1.65
CA ALA A 70 16.26 1.88 -2.56
C ALA A 70 17.34 1.43 -3.55
N LYS A 71 17.98 0.26 -3.35
CA LYS A 71 18.88 -0.33 -4.34
C LYS A 71 18.14 -0.88 -5.56
N MET A 72 16.83 -1.12 -5.44
CA MET A 72 16.01 -1.63 -6.54
C MET A 72 15.70 -0.53 -7.55
N PRO A 73 15.56 -0.88 -8.87
CA PRO A 73 15.23 0.09 -9.90
C PRO A 73 13.82 0.69 -9.74
N GLY A 74 13.58 1.84 -10.36
CA GLY A 74 12.31 2.54 -10.39
C GLY A 74 12.12 3.56 -9.28
N ARG A 75 11.08 4.39 -9.41
CA ARG A 75 10.60 5.31 -8.36
C ARG A 75 9.69 4.56 -7.41
N ILE A 76 9.84 4.74 -6.13
CA ILE A 76 9.17 3.92 -5.11
C ILE A 76 8.23 4.80 -4.28
N LEU A 77 6.95 4.47 -4.28
CA LEU A 77 5.94 5.16 -3.48
C LEU A 77 5.55 4.30 -2.29
N LEU A 78 5.70 4.88 -1.11
CA LEU A 78 5.44 4.23 0.17
C LEU A 78 4.14 4.73 0.77
N LEU A 79 3.36 3.83 1.34
CA LEU A 79 2.25 4.15 2.22
C LEU A 79 2.48 3.46 3.57
N ARG A 80 1.97 4.04 4.65
CA ARG A 80 2.06 3.46 5.99
C ARG A 80 1.12 2.27 6.16
N GLY A 81 1.63 1.15 6.69
CA GLY A 81 0.83 0.03 7.20
C GLY A 81 0.53 0.12 8.71
N ASN A 82 -0.05 -0.94 9.27
CA ASN A 82 -0.34 -0.98 10.71
C ASN A 82 0.87 -1.40 11.55
N HIS A 83 1.82 -2.12 10.97
CA HIS A 83 3.07 -2.51 11.63
C HIS A 83 4.21 -1.50 11.43
N ASP A 84 4.05 -0.48 10.59
CA ASP A 84 5.05 0.57 10.42
C ASP A 84 5.03 1.56 11.60
N PHE A 85 5.41 1.09 12.80
CA PHE A 85 5.44 1.90 14.02
C PHE A 85 6.46 3.04 13.95
N TRP A 86 7.55 2.84 13.20
CA TRP A 86 8.60 3.80 12.92
C TRP A 86 8.13 5.04 12.15
N TRP A 87 7.02 4.94 11.44
CA TRP A 87 6.44 6.03 10.65
C TRP A 87 5.66 6.99 11.57
N SER A 88 6.33 7.93 12.20
CA SER A 88 5.74 8.90 13.13
C SER A 88 5.29 10.18 12.43
N SER A 89 6.22 10.89 11.79
CA SER A 89 6.00 12.15 11.06
C SER A 89 6.36 11.99 9.60
N VAL A 90 5.39 12.29 8.71
CA VAL A 90 5.65 12.23 7.27
C VAL A 90 6.70 13.24 6.82
N SER A 91 6.75 14.42 7.44
CA SER A 91 7.77 15.43 7.12
C SER A 91 9.17 14.97 7.47
N GLN A 92 9.34 14.39 8.66
CA GLN A 92 10.61 13.83 9.09
C GLN A 92 11.00 12.65 8.18
N LEU A 93 10.08 11.76 7.89
CA LEU A 93 10.34 10.65 6.98
C LEU A 93 10.81 11.14 5.61
N ARG A 94 10.08 12.07 4.99
CA ARG A 94 10.43 12.62 3.68
C ARG A 94 11.81 13.29 3.65
N SER A 95 12.25 13.86 4.76
CA SER A 95 13.59 14.46 4.85
C SER A 95 14.73 13.42 4.91
N CYS A 96 14.42 12.17 5.22
CA CYS A 96 15.38 11.08 5.35
C CYS A 96 15.33 10.07 4.19
N LEU A 97 14.27 10.12 3.36
CA LEU A 97 14.11 9.16 2.27
C LEU A 97 15.15 9.38 1.16
N PRO A 98 15.66 8.30 0.55
CA PRO A 98 16.39 8.37 -0.72
C PRO A 98 15.58 9.11 -1.79
N ALA A 99 16.26 9.84 -2.69
CA ALA A 99 15.63 10.75 -3.67
C ALA A 99 14.59 10.07 -4.58
N LYS A 100 14.72 8.77 -4.84
CA LYS A 100 13.77 7.98 -5.65
C LYS A 100 12.56 7.45 -4.88
N MET A 101 12.49 7.68 -3.56
CA MET A 101 11.41 7.24 -2.70
C MET A 101 10.52 8.41 -2.29
N HIS A 102 9.21 8.19 -2.25
CA HIS A 102 8.25 9.18 -1.76
C HIS A 102 7.20 8.53 -0.86
N ALA A 103 6.96 9.15 0.29
CA ALA A 103 5.92 8.73 1.23
C ALA A 103 4.60 9.47 0.94
N VAL A 104 3.54 8.73 0.64
CA VAL A 104 2.18 9.27 0.45
C VAL A 104 1.44 9.20 1.78
N GLN A 105 0.90 10.34 2.25
CA GLN A 105 0.09 10.38 3.47
C GLN A 105 -0.87 11.57 3.45
N ASN A 106 -2.15 11.30 3.21
CA ASN A 106 -3.25 12.28 3.16
C ASN A 106 -3.09 13.36 2.07
N ASP A 107 -2.17 13.19 1.14
CA ASP A 107 -1.87 14.05 -0.01
C ASP A 107 -1.76 13.20 -1.28
N ALA A 108 -1.33 13.79 -2.40
CA ALA A 108 -1.12 13.10 -3.65
C ALA A 108 0.28 13.33 -4.19
N TYR A 109 0.77 12.36 -4.97
CA TYR A 109 2.04 12.42 -5.70
C TYR A 109 1.79 12.50 -7.19
N ASP A 110 2.32 13.53 -7.84
CA ASP A 110 2.26 13.71 -9.30
C ASP A 110 3.45 13.00 -9.96
N ALA A 111 3.17 11.97 -10.74
CA ALA A 111 4.19 11.25 -11.47
C ALA A 111 4.37 11.71 -12.94
N GLY A 112 3.60 12.70 -13.36
CA GLY A 112 3.54 13.22 -14.73
C GLY A 112 2.40 12.60 -15.54
N ASP A 113 2.43 11.32 -15.81
CA ASP A 113 1.42 10.61 -16.62
C ASP A 113 0.20 10.16 -15.78
N CYS A 114 0.36 10.03 -14.49
CA CYS A 114 -0.68 9.63 -13.55
C CYS A 114 -0.44 10.24 -12.16
N VAL A 115 -1.44 10.15 -11.28
CA VAL A 115 -1.39 10.68 -9.92
C VAL A 115 -1.66 9.57 -8.92
N PHE A 116 -0.87 9.52 -7.85
CA PHE A 116 -1.00 8.54 -6.77
C PHE A 116 -1.50 9.21 -5.50
N CYS A 117 -2.42 8.56 -4.81
CA CYS A 117 -2.97 9.03 -3.55
C CYS A 117 -3.23 7.85 -2.61
N GLY A 118 -3.66 8.11 -1.38
CA GLY A 118 -4.04 7.02 -0.51
C GLY A 118 -4.07 7.33 0.96
N THR A 119 -4.51 6.35 1.71
CA THR A 119 -4.50 6.32 3.18
C THR A 119 -4.29 4.90 3.67
N ARG A 120 -3.83 4.76 4.92
CA ARG A 120 -3.70 3.45 5.55
C ARG A 120 -5.03 2.67 5.54
N GLY A 121 -6.15 3.34 5.70
CA GLY A 121 -7.42 2.71 5.94
C GLY A 121 -7.56 2.15 7.35
N TRP A 122 -8.62 1.42 7.60
CA TRP A 122 -8.91 0.71 8.85
C TRP A 122 -9.85 -0.45 8.61
N THR A 123 -9.92 -1.37 9.58
CA THR A 123 -10.88 -2.47 9.60
C THR A 123 -12.30 -1.95 9.38
N ILE A 124 -13.03 -2.57 8.46
CA ILE A 124 -14.43 -2.20 8.16
C ILE A 124 -15.31 -2.66 9.33
N PRO A 125 -16.07 -1.76 9.99
CA PRO A 125 -16.83 -2.08 11.20
C PRO A 125 -18.16 -2.78 10.87
N LEU A 126 -18.08 -4.00 10.34
CA LEU A 126 -19.25 -4.77 9.89
C LEU A 126 -19.64 -5.90 10.84
N THR A 127 -18.82 -6.19 11.84
CA THR A 127 -19.06 -7.31 12.74
C THR A 127 -19.71 -6.84 14.03
N ALA A 128 -20.49 -7.73 14.67
CA ALA A 128 -21.03 -7.48 16.02
C ALA A 128 -19.94 -7.19 17.07
N ASN A 129 -18.69 -7.48 16.76
CA ASN A 129 -17.52 -7.23 17.61
C ASN A 129 -16.82 -5.90 17.31
N ALA A 130 -17.27 -5.12 16.32
CA ALA A 130 -16.72 -3.81 16.05
C ALA A 130 -16.96 -2.88 17.24
N THR A 131 -15.91 -2.25 17.72
CA THR A 131 -15.96 -1.32 18.83
C THR A 131 -16.27 0.10 18.35
N ALA A 132 -16.78 0.95 19.25
CA ALA A 132 -16.93 2.39 18.95
C ALA A 132 -15.58 3.04 18.55
N GLN A 133 -14.47 2.51 19.04
CA GLN A 133 -13.13 2.96 18.64
C GLN A 133 -12.84 2.58 17.18
N ASP A 134 -13.20 1.39 16.74
CA ASP A 134 -13.01 0.98 15.33
C ASP A 134 -13.82 1.84 14.38
N GLU A 135 -15.08 2.14 14.72
CA GLU A 135 -15.91 3.07 13.94
C GLU A 135 -15.28 4.46 13.85
N LYS A 136 -14.77 4.99 14.97
CA LYS A 136 -14.08 6.29 15.01
C LYS A 136 -12.85 6.29 14.12
N LEU A 137 -12.04 5.24 14.19
CA LEU A 137 -10.82 5.11 13.38
C LEU A 137 -11.17 4.94 11.89
N TYR A 138 -12.15 4.12 11.55
CA TYR A 138 -12.64 3.94 10.20
C TYR A 138 -13.10 5.28 9.57
N ARG A 139 -13.95 6.03 10.29
CA ARG A 139 -14.42 7.35 9.83
C ARG A 139 -13.25 8.33 9.64
N ARG A 140 -12.28 8.32 10.56
CA ARG A 140 -11.08 9.17 10.44
C ARG A 140 -10.27 8.82 9.19
N GLU A 141 -10.08 7.53 8.91
CA GLU A 141 -9.34 7.10 7.71
C GLU A 141 -10.13 7.38 6.42
N ALA A 142 -11.45 7.34 6.44
CA ALA A 142 -12.29 7.78 5.31
C ALA A 142 -12.09 9.28 5.01
N LEU A 143 -12.06 10.13 6.04
CA LEU A 143 -11.76 11.57 5.88
C LEU A 143 -10.34 11.80 5.34
N ARG A 144 -9.36 11.01 5.78
CA ARG A 144 -7.99 11.08 5.28
C ARG A 144 -7.87 10.65 3.82
N LEU A 145 -8.60 9.59 3.45
CA LEU A 145 -8.70 9.19 2.05
C LEU A 145 -9.29 10.33 1.21
N GLU A 146 -10.38 10.93 1.67
CA GLU A 146 -11.01 12.04 0.96
C GLU A 146 -10.08 13.23 0.79
N MET A 147 -9.28 13.59 1.81
CA MET A 147 -8.25 14.63 1.69
C MET A 147 -7.26 14.31 0.57
N SER A 148 -6.73 13.09 0.56
CA SER A 148 -5.79 12.62 -0.44
C SER A 148 -6.39 12.60 -1.85
N LEU A 149 -7.65 12.16 -1.98
CA LEU A 149 -8.38 12.15 -3.24
C LEU A 149 -8.70 13.55 -3.77
N LYS A 150 -9.04 14.50 -2.89
CA LYS A 150 -9.24 15.92 -3.27
C LYS A 150 -7.95 16.51 -3.85
N ASP A 151 -6.82 16.24 -3.23
CA ASP A 151 -5.52 16.68 -3.73
C ASP A 151 -5.19 16.02 -5.07
N ALA A 152 -5.38 14.68 -5.18
CA ALA A 152 -5.19 13.95 -6.42
C ALA A 152 -6.06 14.50 -7.55
N LYS A 153 -7.35 14.74 -7.31
CA LYS A 153 -8.28 15.27 -8.31
C LYS A 153 -7.89 16.66 -8.79
N ARG A 154 -7.41 17.52 -7.88
CA ARG A 154 -6.91 18.87 -8.20
C ARG A 154 -5.70 18.82 -9.14
N ILE A 155 -4.81 17.84 -8.95
CA ILE A 155 -3.55 17.68 -9.71
C ILE A 155 -3.77 16.93 -11.03
N ALA A 156 -4.63 15.91 -11.03
CA ALA A 156 -4.71 14.93 -12.11
C ALA A 156 -5.24 15.53 -13.43
N GLY A 157 -6.21 16.46 -13.38
CA GLY A 157 -6.95 16.84 -14.58
C GLY A 157 -7.70 15.63 -15.16
N SER A 158 -7.34 15.21 -16.37
CA SER A 158 -7.86 14.00 -17.03
C SER A 158 -6.99 12.76 -16.88
N ARG A 159 -5.86 12.88 -16.19
CA ARG A 159 -4.91 11.78 -15.99
C ARG A 159 -5.46 10.72 -15.02
N PRO A 160 -5.07 9.45 -15.17
CA PRO A 160 -5.46 8.39 -14.25
C PRO A 160 -5.06 8.67 -12.81
N ILE A 161 -5.93 8.29 -11.88
CA ILE A 161 -5.65 8.33 -10.44
C ILE A 161 -5.54 6.90 -9.92
N PHE A 162 -4.41 6.60 -9.27
CA PHE A 162 -4.16 5.35 -8.56
C PHE A 162 -4.25 5.59 -7.06
N ALA A 163 -4.98 4.76 -6.36
CA ALA A 163 -5.05 4.79 -4.91
C ALA A 163 -4.23 3.65 -4.29
N MET A 164 -3.53 3.95 -3.20
CA MET A 164 -2.93 2.97 -2.31
C MET A 164 -3.71 2.93 -1.00
N MET A 165 -4.03 1.74 -0.53
CA MET A 165 -4.55 1.52 0.82
C MET A 165 -3.77 0.37 1.46
N HIS A 166 -3.63 0.38 2.79
CA HIS A 166 -3.08 -0.80 3.44
C HIS A 166 -4.19 -1.78 3.81
N TYR A 167 -5.19 -1.33 4.57
CA TYR A 167 -6.36 -2.16 4.86
C TYR A 167 -7.24 -2.35 3.63
N PRO A 168 -7.89 -3.53 3.49
CA PRO A 168 -8.84 -3.77 2.40
C PRO A 168 -9.94 -2.71 2.33
N PRO A 169 -10.16 -2.07 1.17
CA PRO A 169 -11.26 -1.11 1.00
C PRO A 169 -12.63 -1.76 0.94
N LEU A 170 -12.67 -3.05 0.59
CA LEU A 170 -13.88 -3.87 0.60
C LEU A 170 -13.53 -5.32 0.91
N LEU A 171 -14.53 -6.06 1.36
CA LEU A 171 -14.48 -7.49 1.62
C LEU A 171 -15.67 -8.17 0.92
N PRO A 172 -15.66 -9.49 0.66
CA PRO A 172 -16.80 -10.18 0.04
C PRO A 172 -18.13 -9.87 0.71
N GLU A 173 -18.15 -9.76 2.03
CA GLU A 173 -19.35 -9.46 2.81
C GLU A 173 -19.90 -8.05 2.57
N THR A 174 -19.08 -7.13 2.09
CA THR A 174 -19.45 -5.73 1.82
C THR A 174 -19.85 -5.46 0.38
N MET A 175 -19.63 -6.39 -0.54
CA MET A 175 -19.83 -6.17 -1.97
C MET A 175 -21.25 -5.72 -2.33
N ARG A 176 -22.27 -6.19 -1.58
CA ARG A 176 -23.65 -5.81 -1.87
C ARG A 176 -23.93 -4.33 -1.64
N GLN A 177 -23.39 -3.74 -0.59
CA GLN A 177 -23.64 -2.35 -0.18
C GLN A 177 -22.48 -1.41 -0.44
N GLY A 178 -21.26 -1.95 -0.51
CA GLY A 178 -20.03 -1.19 -0.56
C GLY A 178 -19.60 -0.69 0.81
N THR A 179 -18.55 0.10 0.82
CA THR A 179 -18.00 0.76 2.00
C THR A 179 -17.84 2.25 1.72
N GLU A 180 -17.59 3.04 2.75
CA GLU A 180 -17.26 4.45 2.57
C GLU A 180 -15.98 4.63 1.73
N PHE A 181 -14.99 3.74 1.87
CA PHE A 181 -13.80 3.76 1.02
C PHE A 181 -14.15 3.54 -0.46
N THR A 182 -14.94 2.51 -0.78
CA THR A 182 -15.32 2.23 -2.18
C THR A 182 -16.20 3.33 -2.77
N ARG A 183 -17.04 3.98 -1.96
CA ARG A 183 -17.83 5.14 -2.39
C ARG A 183 -16.92 6.28 -2.80
N LEU A 184 -15.98 6.67 -1.93
CA LEU A 184 -15.02 7.74 -2.20
C LEU A 184 -14.16 7.44 -3.43
N LEU A 185 -13.56 6.25 -3.52
CA LEU A 185 -12.73 5.87 -4.66
C LEU A 185 -13.47 5.99 -5.99
N SER A 186 -14.73 5.53 -6.05
CA SER A 186 -15.58 5.63 -7.24
C SER A 186 -15.96 7.07 -7.55
N GLU A 187 -16.43 7.86 -6.57
CA GLU A 187 -16.85 9.26 -6.75
C GLU A 187 -15.72 10.16 -7.26
N TYR A 188 -14.48 9.93 -6.83
CA TYR A 188 -13.33 10.69 -7.30
C TYR A 188 -12.73 10.17 -8.61
N GLY A 189 -13.29 9.10 -9.17
CA GLY A 189 -12.87 8.54 -10.45
C GLY A 189 -11.51 7.88 -10.39
N VAL A 190 -11.22 7.17 -9.30
CA VAL A 190 -10.00 6.37 -9.18
C VAL A 190 -10.04 5.25 -10.21
N THR A 191 -8.97 5.10 -10.97
CA THR A 191 -8.85 4.04 -11.98
C THR A 191 -8.54 2.69 -11.33
N ARG A 192 -7.63 2.70 -10.37
CA ARG A 192 -7.15 1.47 -9.70
C ARG A 192 -6.80 1.74 -8.24
N CYS A 193 -7.13 0.79 -7.37
CA CYS A 193 -6.75 0.79 -5.96
C CYS A 193 -5.97 -0.49 -5.64
N VAL A 194 -4.73 -0.35 -5.18
CA VAL A 194 -3.92 -1.46 -4.67
C VAL A 194 -3.94 -1.47 -3.15
N TYR A 195 -3.95 -2.67 -2.54
CA TYR A 195 -3.98 -2.78 -1.10
C TYR A 195 -3.31 -4.07 -0.60
N GLY A 196 -2.93 -4.11 0.67
CA GLY A 196 -2.24 -5.23 1.33
C GLY A 196 -2.97 -5.80 2.53
N HIS A 197 -2.24 -6.02 3.63
CA HIS A 197 -2.72 -6.40 4.96
C HIS A 197 -3.18 -7.85 5.11
N LEU A 198 -3.68 -8.51 4.09
CA LEU A 198 -4.20 -9.87 4.17
C LEU A 198 -3.12 -10.90 3.87
N HIS A 199 -2.86 -11.78 4.84
CA HIS A 199 -1.82 -12.81 4.77
C HIS A 199 -2.37 -14.21 5.02
N GLY A 200 -1.68 -15.24 4.51
CA GLY A 200 -1.99 -16.64 4.73
C GLY A 200 -3.45 -16.96 4.41
N GLN A 201 -4.19 -17.49 5.36
CA GLN A 201 -5.60 -17.86 5.14
C GLN A 201 -6.50 -16.63 4.89
N SER A 202 -6.14 -15.44 5.40
CA SER A 202 -6.96 -14.24 5.21
C SER A 202 -6.91 -13.71 3.78
N VAL A 203 -5.94 -14.10 2.96
CA VAL A 203 -5.87 -13.80 1.52
C VAL A 203 -7.15 -14.18 0.78
N GLN A 204 -7.80 -15.27 1.19
CA GLN A 204 -9.07 -15.72 0.59
C GLN A 204 -10.23 -14.72 0.76
N ARG A 205 -10.11 -13.77 1.69
CA ARG A 205 -11.06 -12.68 1.90
C ARG A 205 -10.73 -11.43 1.08
N GLY A 206 -9.59 -11.42 0.40
CA GLY A 206 -9.21 -10.35 -0.49
C GLY A 206 -10.04 -10.35 -1.77
N PHE A 207 -10.30 -9.18 -2.29
CA PHE A 207 -10.99 -8.99 -3.57
C PHE A 207 -10.00 -8.42 -4.60
N SER A 208 -9.88 -9.09 -5.74
CA SER A 208 -9.21 -8.55 -6.92
C SER A 208 -10.17 -8.60 -8.10
N GLY A 209 -10.40 -7.45 -8.74
CA GLY A 209 -11.36 -7.29 -9.83
C GLY A 209 -11.96 -5.89 -9.88
N GLU A 210 -12.87 -5.68 -10.80
CA GLU A 210 -13.58 -4.41 -10.93
C GLU A 210 -14.79 -4.34 -9.98
N TYR A 211 -14.93 -3.22 -9.29
CA TYR A 211 -16.10 -2.91 -8.49
C TYR A 211 -16.40 -1.40 -8.56
N ARG A 212 -17.61 -1.05 -9.00
CA ARG A 212 -18.10 0.34 -9.16
C ARG A 212 -17.15 1.22 -10.00
N GLY A 213 -16.61 0.67 -11.09
CA GLY A 213 -15.72 1.38 -12.01
C GLY A 213 -14.28 1.56 -11.52
N VAL A 214 -13.90 0.93 -10.42
CA VAL A 214 -12.53 0.93 -9.89
C VAL A 214 -11.97 -0.48 -9.94
N GLN A 215 -10.76 -0.64 -10.46
CA GLN A 215 -10.02 -1.91 -10.40
C GLN A 215 -9.35 -2.04 -9.03
N TYR A 216 -9.57 -3.13 -8.34
CA TYR A 216 -8.95 -3.44 -7.03
C TYR A 216 -7.95 -4.58 -7.17
N ASP A 217 -6.82 -4.47 -6.49
CA ASP A 217 -5.80 -5.51 -6.47
C ASP A 217 -5.24 -5.71 -5.06
N LEU A 218 -5.38 -6.92 -4.52
CA LEU A 218 -4.62 -7.35 -3.34
C LEU A 218 -3.18 -7.61 -3.77
N VAL A 219 -2.24 -6.97 -3.08
CA VAL A 219 -0.81 -7.02 -3.42
C VAL A 219 0.09 -7.38 -2.24
N SER A 220 -0.43 -8.05 -1.20
CA SER A 220 0.41 -8.62 -0.14
C SER A 220 1.41 -9.60 -0.75
N CYS A 221 2.68 -9.52 -0.36
CA CYS A 221 3.77 -10.23 -1.02
C CYS A 221 3.60 -11.76 -1.02
N ASP A 222 3.09 -12.35 0.06
CA ASP A 222 2.81 -13.78 0.15
C ASP A 222 1.64 -14.21 -0.74
N ALA A 223 0.61 -13.35 -0.87
CA ALA A 223 -0.50 -13.57 -1.80
C ALA A 223 -0.05 -13.58 -3.27
N LEU A 224 1.00 -12.82 -3.58
CA LEU A 224 1.61 -12.75 -4.92
C LEU A 224 2.71 -13.80 -5.15
N GLY A 225 3.01 -14.65 -4.17
CA GLY A 225 4.13 -15.59 -4.27
C GLY A 225 5.50 -14.92 -4.31
N PHE A 226 5.62 -13.71 -3.71
CA PHE A 226 6.83 -12.89 -3.61
C PHE A 226 7.37 -12.39 -4.96
N VAL A 227 6.46 -12.05 -5.86
CA VAL A 227 6.74 -11.37 -7.13
C VAL A 227 5.89 -10.12 -7.26
N LEU A 228 6.37 -9.10 -7.97
CA LEU A 228 5.65 -7.86 -8.16
C LEU A 228 4.45 -8.05 -9.11
N LYS A 229 3.33 -7.42 -8.78
CA LYS A 229 2.18 -7.37 -9.67
C LYS A 229 2.30 -6.17 -10.61
N ASP A 230 2.18 -6.40 -11.93
CA ASP A 230 1.98 -5.33 -12.89
C ASP A 230 0.55 -4.79 -12.74
N VAL A 231 0.45 -3.50 -12.45
CA VAL A 231 -0.82 -2.78 -12.23
C VAL A 231 -0.95 -1.60 -13.20
N SER A 232 -0.22 -1.62 -14.30
CA SER A 232 -0.34 -0.64 -15.38
C SER A 232 -1.77 -0.63 -15.98
N ILE A 233 -2.13 0.45 -16.68
CA ILE A 233 -3.43 0.62 -17.36
C ILE A 233 -3.28 0.21 -18.81
#